data_e6b480a74f7e74804ce02360a0626364
#
_entry.id   e6b480a74f7e74804ce02360a0626364
#
_cell.length_a   1.000
_cell.length_b   1.000
_cell.length_c   1.000
_cell.angle_alpha   90.00
_cell.angle_beta   90.00
_cell.angle_gamma   90.00
#
_symmetry.space_group_name_H-M   'P 1'
#
loop_
_entity.id
_entity.type
_entity.pdbx_description
1 polymer ?
#
loop_
_entity_poly.entity_id
_entity_poly.type
_entity_poly.pdbx_seq_one_letter_code
_entity_poly.pdbx_strand_id
1 'polypeptide(L)'
;MKEELFFISAASEMLGMHPQTLRKYERLGLIQPSRTIGSMRLYSRGEIEKLRLIKHLVEENGINLAGVQRLLLISEVVQRIHPLMDEGALATGAGRRQLLQEIRRLTEALGL
;
A
#
# COMPACT_ATOMS: atom_id res chain seq x y z
N MET A 1 16.44 -9.40 -9.97
CA MET A 1 15.99 -10.32 -8.91
C MET A 1 14.55 -10.72 -9.15
N LYS A 2 14.23 -11.96 -8.88
CA LYS A 2 12.85 -12.42 -9.01
C LYS A 2 12.05 -11.97 -7.80
N GLU A 3 10.88 -11.40 -8.06
CA GLU A 3 9.93 -11.03 -7.02
C GLU A 3 9.32 -12.31 -6.42
N GLU A 4 9.24 -12.37 -5.10
CA GLU A 4 8.54 -13.47 -4.42
C GLU A 4 7.03 -13.27 -4.57
N LEU A 5 6.33 -14.34 -4.94
CA LEU A 5 4.88 -14.34 -5.08
C LEU A 5 4.31 -15.46 -4.23
N PHE A 6 3.17 -15.18 -3.60
CA PHE A 6 2.53 -16.09 -2.66
C PHE A 6 1.09 -16.36 -3.10
N PHE A 7 0.70 -17.63 -3.11
CA PHE A 7 -0.71 -17.98 -3.30
C PHE A 7 -1.53 -17.53 -2.07
N ILE A 8 -2.83 -17.42 -2.26
CA ILE A 8 -3.72 -16.89 -1.21
C ILE A 8 -3.62 -17.68 0.11
N SER A 9 -3.42 -19.00 0.04
CA SER A 9 -3.25 -19.83 1.24
C SER A 9 -2.03 -19.42 2.06
N ALA A 10 -0.89 -19.21 1.38
CA ALA A 10 0.33 -18.78 2.05
C ALA A 10 0.20 -17.34 2.56
N ALA A 11 -0.36 -16.45 1.74
CA ALA A 11 -0.60 -15.06 2.16
C ALA A 11 -1.50 -14.98 3.40
N SER A 12 -2.58 -15.73 3.40
CA SER A 12 -3.50 -15.79 4.54
C SER A 12 -2.82 -16.27 5.81
N GLU A 13 -2.00 -17.30 5.70
CA GLU A 13 -1.25 -17.82 6.84
C GLU A 13 -0.23 -16.82 7.35
N MET A 14 0.53 -16.19 6.48
CA MET A 14 1.51 -15.17 6.84
C MET A 14 0.87 -13.98 7.56
N LEU A 15 -0.33 -13.62 7.17
CA LEU A 15 -1.05 -12.45 7.69
C LEU A 15 -1.94 -12.77 8.89
N GLY A 16 -2.23 -14.04 9.15
CA GLY A 16 -3.22 -14.40 10.13
C GLY A 16 -4.61 -13.89 9.75
N MET A 17 -4.94 -13.91 8.46
CA MET A 17 -6.22 -13.43 7.93
C MET A 17 -6.90 -14.55 7.14
N HIS A 18 -8.22 -14.59 7.23
CA HIS A 18 -8.99 -15.56 6.46
C HIS A 18 -8.89 -15.24 4.95
N PRO A 19 -8.79 -16.27 4.06
CA PRO A 19 -8.77 -16.04 2.62
C PRO A 19 -9.95 -15.21 2.10
N GLN A 20 -11.12 -15.36 2.67
CA GLN A 20 -12.30 -14.58 2.29
C GLN A 20 -12.11 -13.08 2.56
N THR A 21 -11.36 -12.74 3.61
CA THR A 21 -11.04 -11.34 3.92
C THR A 21 -10.15 -10.75 2.83
N LEU A 22 -9.16 -11.51 2.36
CA LEU A 22 -8.30 -11.08 1.26
C LEU A 22 -9.11 -10.86 -0.03
N ARG A 23 -10.03 -11.78 -0.33
CA ARG A 23 -10.93 -11.65 -1.49
C ARG A 23 -11.83 -10.42 -1.38
N LYS A 24 -12.34 -10.16 -0.17
CA LYS A 24 -13.16 -8.98 0.11
C LYS A 24 -12.38 -7.70 -0.18
N TYR A 25 -11.14 -7.62 0.29
CA TYR A 25 -10.32 -6.43 0.09
C TYR A 25 -9.97 -6.21 -1.38
N GLU A 26 -9.80 -7.29 -2.14
CA GLU A 26 -9.64 -7.19 -3.59
C GLU A 26 -10.90 -6.61 -4.25
N ARG A 27 -12.08 -7.12 -3.89
CA ARG A 27 -13.36 -6.62 -4.42
C ARG A 27 -13.57 -5.15 -4.11
N LEU A 28 -13.07 -4.68 -2.97
CA LEU A 28 -13.18 -3.28 -2.56
C LEU A 28 -12.11 -2.39 -3.21
N GLY A 29 -11.22 -2.98 -3.99
CA GLY A 29 -10.18 -2.23 -4.68
C GLY A 29 -9.00 -1.83 -3.80
N LEU A 30 -8.86 -2.41 -2.61
CA LEU A 30 -7.76 -2.09 -1.71
C LEU A 30 -6.45 -2.73 -2.14
N ILE A 31 -6.51 -3.90 -2.77
CA ILE A 31 -5.36 -4.62 -3.31
C ILE A 31 -5.70 -5.18 -4.67
N GLN A 32 -4.68 -5.43 -5.49
CA GLN A 32 -4.83 -6.01 -6.82
C GLN A 32 -3.79 -7.11 -7.03
N PRO A 33 -4.05 -8.33 -6.52
CA PRO A 33 -3.12 -9.44 -6.73
C PRO A 33 -3.05 -9.81 -8.21
N SER A 34 -1.88 -10.24 -8.64
CA SER A 34 -1.71 -10.83 -9.98
C SER A 34 -2.44 -12.15 -10.05
N ARG A 35 -2.61 -12.67 -11.26
CA ARG A 35 -3.25 -13.97 -11.47
C ARG A 35 -2.39 -14.86 -12.35
N THR A 36 -2.39 -16.14 -12.04
CA THR A 36 -1.81 -17.13 -12.94
C THR A 36 -2.69 -17.34 -14.18
N ILE A 37 -2.21 -18.09 -15.16
CA ILE A 37 -3.00 -18.48 -16.33
C ILE A 37 -4.28 -19.19 -15.90
N GLY A 38 -4.25 -19.97 -14.82
CA GLY A 38 -5.42 -20.64 -14.24
C GLY A 38 -6.27 -19.75 -13.33
N SER A 39 -6.05 -18.44 -13.33
CA SER A 39 -6.78 -17.44 -12.53
C SER A 39 -6.58 -17.56 -11.02
N MET A 40 -5.51 -18.18 -10.58
CA MET A 40 -5.17 -18.22 -9.16
C MET A 40 -4.49 -16.91 -8.74
N ARG A 41 -4.85 -16.39 -7.58
CA ARG A 41 -4.30 -15.14 -7.05
C ARG A 41 -2.87 -15.31 -6.59
N LEU A 42 -2.02 -14.34 -6.95
CA LEU A 42 -0.62 -14.26 -6.53
C LEU A 42 -0.38 -12.91 -5.86
N TYR A 43 0.07 -12.96 -4.62
CA TYR A 43 0.33 -11.78 -3.79
C TYR A 43 1.83 -11.52 -3.73
N SER A 44 2.24 -10.30 -4.08
CA SER A 44 3.62 -9.86 -3.93
C SER A 44 3.93 -9.54 -2.48
N ARG A 45 5.21 -9.41 -2.16
CA ARG A 45 5.62 -8.99 -0.81
C ARG A 45 5.08 -7.60 -0.49
N GLY A 46 5.05 -6.69 -1.46
CA GLY A 46 4.47 -5.35 -1.28
C GLY A 46 2.99 -5.41 -0.94
N GLU A 47 2.25 -6.32 -1.57
CA GLU A 47 0.83 -6.52 -1.26
C GLU A 47 0.63 -7.14 0.12
N ILE A 48 1.51 -8.05 0.52
CA ILE A 48 1.49 -8.61 1.88
C ILE A 48 1.67 -7.50 2.91
N GLU A 49 2.63 -6.61 2.69
CA GLU A 49 2.88 -5.48 3.60
C GLU A 49 1.71 -4.51 3.64
N LYS A 50 1.10 -4.24 2.49
CA LYS A 50 -0.11 -3.41 2.41
C LYS A 50 -1.26 -4.03 3.20
N LEU A 51 -1.44 -5.34 3.09
CA LEU A 51 -2.46 -6.06 3.86
C LEU A 51 -2.18 -6.04 5.36
N ARG A 52 -0.91 -6.09 5.78
CA ARG A 52 -0.56 -5.92 7.20
C ARG A 52 -0.99 -4.55 7.72
N LEU A 53 -0.74 -3.51 6.92
CA LEU A 53 -1.16 -2.15 7.28
C LEU A 53 -2.68 -2.06 7.38
N ILE A 54 -3.41 -2.62 6.42
CA ILE A 54 -4.88 -2.63 6.44
C ILE A 54 -5.37 -3.33 7.71
N LYS A 55 -4.81 -4.49 8.04
CA LYS A 55 -5.17 -5.25 9.23
C LYS A 55 -4.95 -4.41 10.50
N HIS A 56 -3.78 -3.75 10.59
CA HIS A 56 -3.46 -2.89 11.72
C HIS A 56 -4.46 -1.75 11.88
N LEU A 57 -4.78 -1.07 10.78
CA LEU A 57 -5.71 0.06 10.81
C LEU A 57 -7.13 -0.38 11.19
N VAL A 58 -7.59 -1.49 10.67
CA VAL A 58 -8.94 -1.99 10.93
C VAL A 58 -9.06 -2.61 12.32
N GLU A 59 -8.18 -3.57 12.65
CA GLU A 59 -8.31 -4.36 13.87
C GLU A 59 -7.78 -3.65 15.10
N GLU A 60 -6.64 -2.97 15.01
CA GLU A 60 -6.01 -2.33 16.17
C GLU A 60 -6.49 -0.91 16.36
N ASN A 61 -6.67 -0.15 15.27
CA ASN A 61 -7.07 1.26 15.36
C ASN A 61 -8.55 1.50 15.12
N GLY A 62 -9.31 0.47 14.78
CA GLY A 62 -10.76 0.59 14.63
C GLY A 62 -11.21 1.47 13.47
N ILE A 63 -10.37 1.63 12.45
CA ILE A 63 -10.69 2.50 11.32
C ILE A 63 -11.57 1.75 10.32
N ASN A 64 -12.64 2.38 9.84
CA ASN A 64 -13.51 1.77 8.84
C ASN A 64 -12.83 1.73 7.46
N LEU A 65 -13.40 0.94 6.54
CA LEU A 65 -12.77 0.71 5.24
C LEU A 65 -12.64 1.99 4.39
N ALA A 66 -13.57 2.93 4.50
CA ALA A 66 -13.47 4.21 3.79
C ALA A 66 -12.26 5.01 4.29
N GLY A 67 -12.06 5.06 5.60
CA GLY A 67 -10.88 5.69 6.20
C GLY A 67 -9.58 4.99 5.81
N VAL A 68 -9.61 3.64 5.75
CA VAL A 68 -8.45 2.86 5.31
C VAL A 68 -8.05 3.22 3.88
N GLN A 69 -9.01 3.35 2.97
CA GLN A 69 -8.73 3.75 1.59
C GLN A 69 -8.00 5.10 1.52
N ARG A 70 -8.45 6.07 2.30
CA ARG A 70 -7.81 7.39 2.42
C ARG A 70 -6.39 7.28 2.95
N LEU A 71 -6.21 6.52 4.03
CA LEU A 71 -4.91 6.34 4.67
C LEU A 71 -3.92 5.61 3.77
N LEU A 72 -4.39 4.68 2.94
CA LEU A 72 -3.53 4.01 1.97
C LEU A 72 -3.00 4.98 0.92
N LEU A 73 -3.82 5.90 0.43
CA LEU A 73 -3.38 6.94 -0.51
C LEU A 73 -2.34 7.85 0.14
N ILE A 74 -2.59 8.27 1.38
CA ILE A 74 -1.67 9.12 2.13
C ILE A 74 -0.35 8.38 2.38
N SER A 75 -0.43 7.11 2.75
CA SER A 75 0.74 6.25 2.98
C SER A 75 1.63 6.17 1.72
N GLU A 76 1.03 6.03 0.55
CA GLU A 76 1.77 5.99 -0.71
C GLU A 76 2.54 7.28 -0.96
N VAL A 77 1.91 8.42 -0.69
CA VAL A 77 2.56 9.73 -0.83
C VAL A 77 3.71 9.87 0.17
N VAL A 78 3.49 9.48 1.43
CA VAL A 78 4.53 9.53 2.47
C VAL A 78 5.73 8.66 2.07
N GLN A 79 5.48 7.48 1.52
CA GLN A 79 6.56 6.60 1.05
C GLN A 79 7.37 7.23 -0.09
N ARG A 80 6.74 8.03 -0.95
CA ARG A 80 7.45 8.76 -2.01
C ARG A 80 8.20 9.97 -1.48
N ILE A 81 7.71 10.60 -0.43
CA ILE A 81 8.35 11.76 0.21
C ILE A 81 9.63 11.35 0.94
N HIS A 82 9.59 10.24 1.65
CA HIS A 82 10.68 9.83 2.55
C HIS A 82 12.06 9.84 1.87
N PRO A 83 12.27 9.21 0.70
CA PRO A 83 13.58 9.25 0.03
C PRO A 83 13.97 10.64 -0.47
N LEU A 84 13.00 11.54 -0.68
CA LEU A 84 13.27 12.90 -1.14
C LEU A 84 13.71 13.83 -0.02
N MET A 85 13.63 13.40 1.22
CA MET A 85 14.09 14.16 2.39
C MET A 85 15.58 13.97 2.66
N ASP A 86 16.26 13.13 1.90
CA ASP A 86 17.70 12.96 1.97
C ASP A 86 18.41 14.25 1.57
N GLU A 87 19.49 14.60 2.28
CA GLU A 87 20.25 15.82 2.02
C GLU A 87 20.77 15.90 0.59
N GLY A 88 21.23 14.77 0.03
CA GLY A 88 21.67 14.71 -1.35
C GLY A 88 20.58 15.06 -2.33
N ALA A 89 19.37 14.52 -2.11
CA ALA A 89 18.20 14.82 -2.97
C ALA A 89 17.79 16.29 -2.85
N LEU A 90 17.79 16.84 -1.63
CA LEU A 90 17.41 18.23 -1.37
C LEU A 90 18.43 19.22 -1.91
N ALA A 91 19.67 18.80 -2.13
CA ALA A 91 20.71 19.63 -2.69
C ALA A 91 20.49 19.93 -4.20
N THR A 92 19.67 19.14 -4.89
CA THR A 92 19.39 19.33 -6.32
C THR A 92 18.08 20.09 -6.52
N GLY A 93 18.00 20.87 -7.59
CA GLY A 93 16.75 21.55 -7.96
C GLY A 93 15.66 20.57 -8.34
N ALA A 94 16.03 19.48 -9.03
CA ALA A 94 15.10 18.43 -9.41
C ALA A 94 14.51 17.71 -8.17
N GLY A 95 15.36 17.41 -7.19
CA GLY A 95 14.91 16.76 -5.95
C GLY A 95 13.94 17.63 -5.17
N ARG A 96 14.24 18.92 -5.04
CA ARG A 96 13.34 19.87 -4.36
C ARG A 96 12.01 20.02 -5.08
N ARG A 97 12.01 20.09 -6.40
CA ARG A 97 10.76 20.18 -7.19
C ARG A 97 9.91 18.93 -7.02
N GLN A 98 10.55 17.75 -7.01
CA GLN A 98 9.85 16.50 -6.83
C GLN A 98 9.23 16.40 -5.42
N LEU A 99 9.94 16.83 -4.39
CA LEU A 99 9.43 16.89 -3.02
C LEU A 99 8.21 17.81 -2.92
N LEU A 100 8.30 19.00 -3.50
CA LEU A 100 7.18 19.96 -3.51
C LEU A 100 5.95 19.38 -4.23
N GLN A 101 6.17 18.65 -5.32
CA GLN A 101 5.08 18.00 -6.06
C GLN A 101 4.39 16.92 -5.19
N GLU A 102 5.16 16.11 -4.48
CA GLU A 102 4.60 15.08 -3.60
C GLU A 102 3.86 15.69 -2.41
N ILE A 103 4.38 16.76 -1.82
CA ILE A 103 3.69 17.49 -0.76
C ILE A 103 2.35 18.05 -1.25
N ARG A 104 2.33 18.57 -2.48
CA ARG A 104 1.09 19.07 -3.09
C ARG A 104 0.05 17.94 -3.24
N ARG A 105 0.49 16.74 -3.68
CA ARG A 105 -0.40 15.57 -3.77
C ARG A 105 -0.96 15.20 -2.42
N LEU A 106 -0.13 15.25 -1.38
CA LEU A 106 -0.58 14.96 -0.01
C LEU A 106 -1.65 15.96 0.44
N THR A 107 -1.40 17.24 0.19
CA THR A 107 -2.33 18.31 0.50
C THR A 107 -3.68 18.09 -0.18
N GLU A 108 -3.67 17.73 -1.46
CA GLU A 108 -4.89 17.44 -2.24
C GLU A 108 -5.62 16.20 -1.69
N ALA A 109 -4.88 15.15 -1.35
CA ALA A 109 -5.45 13.94 -0.78
C ALA A 109 -6.16 14.19 0.55
N LEU A 110 -5.67 15.16 1.32
CA LEU A 110 -6.27 15.57 2.59
C LEU A 110 -7.44 16.55 2.40
N GLY A 111 -7.64 17.06 1.20
CA GLY A 111 -8.70 18.02 0.92
C GLY A 111 -8.40 19.43 1.39
N LEU A 112 -7.13 19.75 1.51
CA LEU A 112 -6.70 21.07 1.96
C LEU A 112 -6.51 22.05 0.81
#